data_13e5821790c1a17ed50b95cc0c2a3a9f
#
_entry.id   13e5821790c1a17ed50b95cc0c2a3a9f
#
_cell.length_a   1.000
_cell.length_b   1.000
_cell.length_c   1.000
_cell.angle_alpha   90.00
_cell.angle_beta   90.00
_cell.angle_gamma   90.00
#
_symmetry.space_group_name_H-M   'P 1'
#
loop_
_entity.id
_entity.type
_entity.pdbx_description
1 polymer ?
#
loop_
_entity_poly.entity_id
_entity_poly.type
_entity_poly.pdbx_seq_one_letter_code
_entity_poly.pdbx_strand_id
1 'polypeptide(L)'
;MLAFWRGVTTEFYTLDICHSEFKICPMVLPYKAATLLYCFNERDDVLLLERAQEPNRGFWSPCGGKLKMDIGESPYTCAGREAEEELGIKVRTADLHLTGLVSEHGYQGQTHWLMFLFEMKMRLKTLPPAHAEGRFQFFTREALANLKIPKTDSEQIWPWFWQHRGGFFAAHCHCHPDGHNDWTLEESIINLKSEIQPHGRTDH
;
A
#
# COMPACT_ATOMS: atom_id res chain seq x y z
N MET A 1 -21.51 9.43 34.67
CA MET A 1 -22.69 8.95 33.91
C MET A 1 -22.13 8.32 32.64
N LEU A 2 -21.99 6.99 32.65
CA LEU A 2 -21.37 6.18 31.60
C LEU A 2 -22.47 5.75 30.64
N ALA A 3 -22.40 6.15 29.38
CA ALA A 3 -23.30 5.67 28.34
C ALA A 3 -22.58 4.61 27.47
N PHE A 4 -23.12 3.42 27.50
CA PHE A 4 -22.74 2.25 26.72
C PHE A 4 -22.92 2.49 25.22
N TRP A 5 -21.88 2.20 24.43
CA TRP A 5 -22.03 1.99 23.00
C TRP A 5 -22.20 0.52 22.70
N ARG A 6 -23.40 0.13 22.26
CA ARG A 6 -23.64 -1.16 21.59
C ARG A 6 -23.56 -0.92 20.08
N GLY A 7 -22.77 -1.76 19.40
CA GLY A 7 -22.60 -1.69 17.97
C GLY A 7 -23.88 -2.04 17.20
N VAL A 8 -24.17 -1.23 16.19
CA VAL A 8 -25.04 -1.53 15.07
C VAL A 8 -24.39 -0.89 13.85
N THR A 9 -24.06 -1.70 12.85
CA THR A 9 -23.70 -1.25 11.52
C THR A 9 -24.97 -0.69 10.86
N THR A 10 -25.14 0.61 10.90
CA THR A 10 -26.21 1.29 10.22
C THR A 10 -25.60 2.40 9.38
N GLU A 11 -25.90 2.39 8.10
CA GLU A 11 -25.64 3.51 7.20
C GLU A 11 -26.36 4.74 7.77
N PHE A 12 -25.57 5.70 8.27
CA PHE A 12 -26.14 6.92 8.83
C PHE A 12 -26.49 7.89 7.71
N TYR A 13 -27.75 7.92 7.34
CA TYR A 13 -28.38 9.10 6.75
C TYR A 13 -28.78 10.02 7.89
N THR A 14 -28.01 11.03 8.23
CA THR A 14 -28.44 12.09 9.11
C THR A 14 -29.26 13.08 8.27
N LEU A 15 -30.58 13.02 8.43
CA LEU A 15 -31.50 14.08 8.00
C LEU A 15 -31.54 15.16 9.09
N ASP A 16 -30.72 16.18 8.95
CA ASP A 16 -30.90 17.42 9.71
C ASP A 16 -32.05 18.22 9.08
N ILE A 17 -33.23 18.13 9.68
CA ILE A 17 -34.38 18.94 9.30
C ILE A 17 -34.24 20.33 9.94
N CYS A 18 -33.51 21.23 9.30
CA CYS A 18 -33.59 22.65 9.55
C CYS A 18 -34.46 23.30 8.47
N HIS A 19 -35.45 24.09 8.90
CA HIS A 19 -36.46 24.73 8.05
C HIS A 19 -35.86 25.31 6.76
N SER A 20 -36.40 24.89 5.63
CA SER A 20 -36.41 25.48 4.28
C SER A 20 -35.38 25.11 3.21
N GLU A 21 -34.39 24.24 3.42
CA GLU A 21 -33.60 23.71 2.26
C GLU A 21 -33.11 22.30 2.54
N PHE A 22 -33.43 21.33 1.65
CA PHE A 22 -32.79 20.00 1.63
C PHE A 22 -31.33 20.18 1.24
N LYS A 23 -30.44 20.38 2.19
CA LYS A 23 -29.00 20.22 1.94
C LYS A 23 -28.70 18.73 1.90
N ILE A 24 -28.47 18.21 0.70
CA ILE A 24 -27.83 16.90 0.52
C ILE A 24 -26.45 17.04 1.15
N CYS A 25 -26.24 16.47 2.34
CA CYS A 25 -24.93 16.41 2.94
C CYS A 25 -24.06 15.54 2.01
N PRO A 26 -22.90 16.02 1.53
CA PRO A 26 -22.04 15.23 0.68
C PRO A 26 -21.69 13.93 1.40
N MET A 27 -21.87 12.80 0.73
CA MET A 27 -21.53 11.48 1.28
C MET A 27 -20.05 11.48 1.66
N VAL A 28 -19.75 11.37 2.95
CA VAL A 28 -18.38 11.28 3.43
C VAL A 28 -17.84 9.90 3.11
N LEU A 29 -16.83 9.85 2.23
CA LEU A 29 -16.17 8.58 1.92
C LEU A 29 -15.36 8.06 3.12
N PRO A 30 -15.37 6.74 3.37
CA PRO A 30 -14.60 6.17 4.46
C PRO A 30 -13.09 6.34 4.22
N TYR A 31 -12.34 6.58 5.30
CA TYR A 31 -10.89 6.63 5.29
C TYR A 31 -10.33 5.30 5.77
N LYS A 32 -9.43 4.68 5.00
CA LYS A 32 -8.79 3.40 5.31
C LYS A 32 -7.29 3.56 5.38
N ALA A 33 -6.67 2.95 6.37
CA ALA A 33 -5.22 2.87 6.48
C ALA A 33 -4.75 1.43 6.19
N ALA A 34 -3.66 1.29 5.44
CA ALA A 34 -3.10 0.00 5.05
C ALA A 34 -1.57 0.02 5.02
N THR A 35 -0.95 -1.15 5.10
CA THR A 35 0.46 -1.35 4.81
C THR A 35 0.64 -2.13 3.52
N LEU A 36 1.68 -1.82 2.77
CA LEU A 36 2.14 -2.58 1.62
C LEU A 36 3.59 -3.00 1.86
N LEU A 37 3.90 -4.28 1.63
CA LEU A 37 5.21 -4.89 1.85
C LEU A 37 5.89 -5.16 0.52
N TYR A 38 6.94 -4.43 0.24
CA TYR A 38 7.81 -4.60 -0.92
C TYR A 38 8.93 -5.58 -0.56
N CYS A 39 8.76 -6.82 -0.98
CA CYS A 39 9.66 -7.92 -0.67
C CYS A 39 10.44 -8.30 -1.93
N PHE A 40 11.73 -8.60 -1.78
CA PHE A 40 12.62 -8.90 -2.90
C PHE A 40 13.36 -10.22 -2.69
N ASN A 41 13.70 -10.91 -3.77
CA ASN A 41 14.60 -12.04 -3.73
C ASN A 41 16.08 -11.59 -3.84
N GLU A 42 17.02 -12.55 -3.88
CA GLU A 42 18.46 -12.29 -4.00
C GLU A 42 18.87 -11.67 -5.35
N ARG A 43 18.02 -11.76 -6.38
CA ARG A 43 18.22 -11.15 -7.69
C ARG A 43 17.60 -9.76 -7.82
N ASP A 44 17.02 -9.26 -6.73
CA ASP A 44 16.24 -8.02 -6.67
C ASP A 44 14.93 -8.06 -7.48
N ASP A 45 14.41 -9.26 -7.80
CA ASP A 45 13.05 -9.40 -8.33
C ASP A 45 12.04 -9.17 -7.19
N VAL A 46 10.99 -8.42 -7.47
CA VAL A 46 9.95 -8.10 -6.48
C VAL A 46 8.89 -9.20 -6.39
N LEU A 47 8.48 -9.53 -5.16
CA LEU A 47 7.38 -10.43 -4.90
C LEU A 47 6.05 -9.68 -5.04
N LEU A 48 5.15 -10.20 -5.87
CA LEU A 48 3.77 -9.70 -5.98
C LEU A 48 2.78 -10.84 -5.77
N LEU A 49 1.60 -10.46 -5.27
CA LEU A 49 0.42 -11.29 -5.11
C LEU A 49 -0.57 -10.99 -6.26
N GLU A 50 -0.96 -12.00 -7.04
CA GLU A 50 -2.13 -11.90 -7.91
C GLU A 50 -3.38 -12.10 -7.06
N ARG A 51 -4.18 -11.06 -6.92
CA ARG A 51 -5.36 -11.08 -6.04
C ARG A 51 -6.44 -12.02 -6.56
N ALA A 52 -6.91 -12.93 -5.70
CA ALA A 52 -8.00 -13.85 -6.00
C ALA A 52 -9.39 -13.24 -5.69
N GLN A 53 -9.43 -12.14 -4.92
CA GLN A 53 -10.67 -11.53 -4.41
C GLN A 53 -10.76 -10.03 -4.75
N GLU A 54 -11.99 -9.51 -4.70
CA GLU A 54 -12.24 -8.06 -4.81
C GLU A 54 -11.79 -7.29 -3.54
N PRO A 55 -11.42 -6.04 -3.66
CA PRO A 55 -11.25 -5.26 -4.89
C PRO A 55 -9.98 -5.66 -5.66
N ASN A 56 -9.92 -5.32 -6.94
CA ASN A 56 -8.76 -5.56 -7.81
C ASN A 56 -8.44 -7.05 -8.06
N ARG A 57 -9.46 -7.91 -8.15
CA ARG A 57 -9.28 -9.32 -8.54
C ARG A 57 -8.52 -9.46 -9.87
N GLY A 58 -7.50 -10.33 -9.88
CA GLY A 58 -6.64 -10.56 -11.02
C GLY A 58 -5.62 -9.45 -11.29
N PHE A 59 -5.49 -8.48 -10.37
CA PHE A 59 -4.41 -7.51 -10.38
C PHE A 59 -3.26 -8.00 -9.50
N TRP A 60 -2.05 -7.57 -9.85
CA TRP A 60 -0.84 -7.79 -9.08
C TRP A 60 -0.57 -6.63 -8.14
N SER A 61 -0.27 -6.90 -6.89
CA SER A 61 0.08 -5.89 -5.88
C SER A 61 1.12 -6.43 -4.91
N PRO A 62 1.87 -5.57 -4.20
CA PRO A 62 2.61 -6.00 -3.02
C PRO A 62 1.66 -6.64 -2.01
N CYS A 63 2.16 -7.58 -1.21
CA CYS A 63 1.41 -8.13 -0.07
C CYS A 63 1.20 -7.05 1.00
N GLY A 64 0.24 -7.27 1.89
CA GLY A 64 -0.08 -6.33 2.95
C GLY A 64 -1.58 -6.22 3.19
N GLY A 65 -1.96 -5.41 4.18
CA GLY A 65 -3.35 -5.32 4.58
C GLY A 65 -3.70 -4.07 5.35
N LYS A 66 -4.95 -4.02 5.79
CA LYS A 66 -5.49 -2.89 6.52
C LYS A 66 -5.07 -2.92 7.98
N LEU A 67 -4.80 -1.75 8.53
CA LEU A 67 -4.61 -1.60 9.97
C LEU A 67 -5.90 -1.96 10.72
N LYS A 68 -5.76 -2.66 11.84
CA LYS A 68 -6.86 -2.93 12.80
C LYS A 68 -7.11 -1.66 13.61
N MET A 69 -7.98 -0.80 13.06
CA MET A 69 -8.25 0.55 13.61
C MET A 69 -8.93 0.51 14.97
N ASP A 70 -9.73 -0.53 15.24
CA ASP A 70 -10.45 -0.75 16.49
C ASP A 70 -9.55 -0.94 17.71
N ILE A 71 -8.32 -1.43 17.49
CA ILE A 71 -7.30 -1.61 18.54
C ILE A 71 -6.15 -0.62 18.45
N GLY A 72 -6.19 0.32 17.50
CA GLY A 72 -5.11 1.29 17.33
C GLY A 72 -3.80 0.66 16.85
N GLU A 73 -3.88 -0.35 15.96
CA GLU A 73 -2.70 -1.03 15.42
C GLU A 73 -1.75 -0.05 14.74
N SER A 74 -0.45 -0.13 15.04
CA SER A 74 0.55 0.70 14.37
C SER A 74 0.88 0.17 12.97
N PRO A 75 1.33 1.01 12.02
CA PRO A 75 1.75 0.55 10.69
C PRO A 75 2.83 -0.53 10.73
N TYR A 76 3.81 -0.43 11.63
CA TYR A 76 4.85 -1.44 11.79
C TYR A 76 4.31 -2.77 12.34
N THR A 77 3.38 -2.72 13.29
CA THR A 77 2.71 -3.93 13.83
C THR A 77 1.90 -4.62 12.74
N CYS A 78 1.14 -3.83 11.95
CA CYS A 78 0.38 -4.33 10.82
C CYS A 78 1.30 -5.00 9.79
N ALA A 79 2.38 -4.34 9.38
CA ALA A 79 3.35 -4.90 8.43
C ALA A 79 3.96 -6.23 8.92
N GLY A 80 4.27 -6.33 10.22
CA GLY A 80 4.77 -7.58 10.84
C GLY A 80 3.73 -8.69 10.84
N ARG A 81 2.48 -8.37 11.16
CA ARG A 81 1.37 -9.32 11.17
C ARG A 81 1.08 -9.83 9.75
N GLU A 82 0.96 -8.94 8.76
CA GLU A 82 0.72 -9.32 7.37
C GLU A 82 1.88 -10.17 6.80
N ALA A 83 3.13 -9.87 7.15
CA ALA A 83 4.27 -10.70 6.77
C ALA A 83 4.17 -12.13 7.35
N GLU A 84 3.70 -12.28 8.58
CA GLU A 84 3.50 -13.60 9.20
C GLU A 84 2.27 -14.31 8.61
N GLU A 85 1.15 -13.60 8.42
CA GLU A 85 -0.10 -14.16 7.92
C GLU A 85 0.01 -14.58 6.45
N GLU A 86 0.58 -13.74 5.57
CA GLU A 86 0.62 -14.00 4.13
C GLU A 86 1.90 -14.72 3.68
N LEU A 87 3.07 -14.38 4.26
CA LEU A 87 4.35 -14.94 3.82
C LEU A 87 4.88 -16.05 4.73
N GLY A 88 4.30 -16.23 5.92
CA GLY A 88 4.79 -17.17 6.93
C GLY A 88 6.11 -16.72 7.59
N ILE A 89 6.44 -15.44 7.54
CA ILE A 89 7.73 -14.90 7.99
C ILE A 89 7.53 -13.95 9.16
N LYS A 90 8.21 -14.22 10.28
CA LYS A 90 8.29 -13.29 11.40
C LYS A 90 9.35 -12.23 11.11
N VAL A 91 8.92 -10.98 11.01
CA VAL A 91 9.81 -9.84 10.81
C VAL A 91 9.85 -8.94 12.04
N ARG A 92 11.02 -8.43 12.36
CA ARG A 92 11.19 -7.42 13.43
C ARG A 92 11.04 -6.04 12.82
N THR A 93 10.68 -5.04 13.61
CA THR A 93 10.63 -3.64 13.16
C THR A 93 11.93 -3.19 12.49
N ALA A 94 13.10 -3.66 12.98
CA ALA A 94 14.40 -3.34 12.39
C ALA A 94 14.61 -3.92 10.98
N ASP A 95 13.85 -4.95 10.61
CA ASP A 95 13.91 -5.60 9.29
C ASP A 95 13.01 -4.90 8.24
N LEU A 96 12.26 -3.89 8.67
CA LEU A 96 11.40 -3.05 7.83
C LEU A 96 12.02 -1.66 7.64
N HIS A 97 11.82 -1.10 6.46
CA HIS A 97 12.13 0.29 6.16
C HIS A 97 10.89 0.95 5.56
N LEU A 98 10.41 2.03 6.20
CA LEU A 98 9.33 2.82 5.65
C LEU A 98 9.88 3.67 4.49
N THR A 99 9.60 3.25 3.28
CA THR A 99 10.08 3.90 2.04
C THR A 99 9.09 4.98 1.56
N GLY A 100 7.80 4.81 1.83
CA GLY A 100 6.82 5.77 1.35
C GLY A 100 5.57 5.87 2.22
N LEU A 101 4.95 7.05 2.15
CA LEU A 101 3.61 7.34 2.67
C LEU A 101 2.78 7.92 1.52
N VAL A 102 1.68 7.26 1.19
CA VAL A 102 0.80 7.68 0.09
C VAL A 102 -0.62 7.86 0.60
N SER A 103 -1.21 9.02 0.32
CA SER A 103 -2.63 9.26 0.55
C SER A 103 -3.37 9.35 -0.78
N GLU A 104 -4.53 8.66 -0.89
CA GLU A 104 -5.41 8.73 -2.05
C GLU A 104 -6.77 9.27 -1.65
N HIS A 105 -7.16 10.39 -2.24
CA HIS A 105 -8.49 10.96 -2.10
C HIS A 105 -9.41 10.39 -3.17
N GLY A 106 -10.54 9.80 -2.77
CA GLY A 106 -11.60 9.40 -3.68
C GLY A 106 -11.29 8.19 -4.57
N TYR A 107 -10.43 7.27 -4.13
CA TYR A 107 -10.09 6.06 -4.91
C TYR A 107 -11.34 5.29 -5.35
N GLN A 108 -11.50 5.12 -6.66
CA GLN A 108 -12.67 4.51 -7.32
C GLN A 108 -14.03 5.15 -6.91
N GLY A 109 -14.03 6.39 -6.40
CA GLY A 109 -15.23 7.05 -5.90
C GLY A 109 -15.82 6.44 -4.62
N GLN A 110 -15.09 5.56 -3.94
CA GLN A 110 -15.61 4.74 -2.84
C GLN A 110 -14.92 4.97 -1.49
N THR A 111 -13.64 5.39 -1.49
CA THR A 111 -12.87 5.45 -0.26
C THR A 111 -11.68 6.39 -0.39
N HIS A 112 -11.16 6.82 0.77
CA HIS A 112 -9.84 7.43 0.88
C HIS A 112 -8.86 6.40 1.43
N TRP A 113 -7.59 6.45 1.00
CA TRP A 113 -6.55 5.58 1.50
C TRP A 113 -5.41 6.37 2.14
N LEU A 114 -4.82 5.79 3.17
CA LEU A 114 -3.51 6.13 3.69
C LEU A 114 -2.67 4.87 3.69
N MET A 115 -1.65 4.82 2.86
CA MET A 115 -0.82 3.63 2.64
C MET A 115 0.60 3.87 3.14
N PHE A 116 1.08 2.94 3.96
CA PHE A 116 2.45 2.88 4.46
C PHE A 116 3.20 1.83 3.66
N LEU A 117 4.21 2.24 2.89
CA LEU A 117 4.97 1.40 1.98
C LEU A 117 6.28 0.97 2.65
N PHE A 118 6.38 -0.30 3.00
CA PHE A 118 7.57 -0.84 3.66
C PHE A 118 8.40 -1.69 2.71
N GLU A 119 9.69 -1.39 2.58
CA GLU A 119 10.65 -2.34 2.01
C GLU A 119 11.09 -3.33 3.11
N MET A 120 10.97 -4.62 2.84
CA MET A 120 11.53 -5.65 3.69
C MET A 120 13.02 -5.82 3.37
N LYS A 121 13.90 -5.58 4.36
CA LYS A 121 15.38 -5.64 4.18
C LYS A 121 15.89 -7.06 3.94
N MET A 122 15.18 -8.06 4.46
CA MET A 122 15.49 -9.47 4.20
C MET A 122 15.17 -9.84 2.76
N ARG A 123 16.02 -10.68 2.16
CA ARG A 123 15.79 -11.24 0.82
C ARG A 123 15.12 -12.62 0.94
N LEU A 124 14.05 -12.79 0.17
CA LEU A 124 13.33 -14.06 0.10
C LEU A 124 14.10 -15.06 -0.79
N LYS A 125 14.32 -16.27 -0.28
CA LYS A 125 15.00 -17.33 -1.05
C LYS A 125 14.06 -18.15 -1.91
N THR A 126 12.80 -18.24 -1.49
CA THR A 126 11.76 -19.06 -2.14
C THR A 126 10.46 -18.27 -2.18
N LEU A 127 9.54 -18.71 -3.06
CA LEU A 127 8.17 -18.21 -3.04
C LEU A 127 7.49 -18.61 -1.73
N PRO A 128 6.68 -17.71 -1.14
CA PRO A 128 5.81 -18.06 -0.04
C PRO A 128 4.83 -19.18 -0.43
N PRO A 129 4.28 -19.92 0.56
CA PRO A 129 3.23 -20.90 0.28
C PRO A 129 2.00 -20.22 -0.35
N ALA A 130 1.19 -21.03 -1.05
CA ALA A 130 -0.08 -20.53 -1.59
C ALA A 130 -0.97 -19.97 -0.47
N HIS A 131 -1.58 -18.82 -0.71
CA HIS A 131 -2.44 -18.14 0.26
C HIS A 131 -3.87 -18.01 -0.28
N ALA A 132 -4.86 -17.90 0.63
CA ALA A 132 -6.27 -17.77 0.25
C ALA A 132 -6.57 -16.48 -0.54
N GLU A 133 -5.72 -15.45 -0.39
CA GLU A 133 -5.87 -14.18 -1.10
C GLU A 133 -5.33 -14.18 -2.53
N GLY A 134 -4.55 -15.22 -2.92
CA GLY A 134 -4.03 -15.33 -4.27
C GLY A 134 -2.77 -16.15 -4.39
N ARG A 135 -2.04 -15.93 -5.47
CA ARG A 135 -0.77 -16.61 -5.76
C ARG A 135 0.37 -15.60 -5.83
N PHE A 136 1.52 -16.00 -5.31
CA PHE A 136 2.74 -15.22 -5.36
C PHE A 136 3.59 -15.53 -6.58
N GLN A 137 4.29 -14.49 -7.09
CA GLN A 137 5.31 -14.64 -8.11
C GLN A 137 6.35 -13.53 -7.98
N PHE A 138 7.62 -13.84 -8.31
CA PHE A 138 8.67 -12.85 -8.45
C PHE A 138 8.70 -12.27 -9.85
N PHE A 139 8.91 -10.97 -9.95
CA PHE A 139 9.01 -10.23 -11.20
C PHE A 139 10.21 -9.31 -11.20
N THR A 140 10.91 -9.20 -12.33
CA THR A 140 11.90 -8.14 -12.52
C THR A 140 11.22 -6.79 -12.59
N ARG A 141 11.97 -5.71 -12.35
CA ARG A 141 11.45 -4.34 -12.46
C ARG A 141 10.82 -4.06 -13.82
N GLU A 142 11.46 -4.52 -14.89
CA GLU A 142 11.01 -4.30 -16.27
C GLU A 142 9.70 -5.04 -16.56
N ALA A 143 9.49 -6.21 -15.94
CA ALA A 143 8.29 -7.00 -16.14
C ALA A 143 7.03 -6.31 -15.61
N LEU A 144 7.15 -5.39 -14.62
CA LEU A 144 6.02 -4.68 -14.03
C LEU A 144 5.21 -3.90 -15.06
N ALA A 145 5.86 -3.36 -16.10
CA ALA A 145 5.19 -2.60 -17.15
C ALA A 145 4.15 -3.42 -17.95
N ASN A 146 4.26 -4.76 -17.92
CA ASN A 146 3.37 -5.67 -18.64
C ASN A 146 2.34 -6.35 -17.71
N LEU A 147 2.34 -6.03 -16.43
CA LEU A 147 1.42 -6.63 -15.47
C LEU A 147 0.15 -5.79 -15.33
N LYS A 148 -0.93 -6.48 -14.99
CA LYS A 148 -2.16 -5.84 -14.57
C LYS A 148 -2.01 -5.34 -13.13
N ILE A 149 -1.56 -4.11 -12.98
CA ILE A 149 -1.34 -3.41 -11.71
C ILE A 149 -2.35 -2.27 -11.60
N PRO A 150 -2.85 -1.92 -10.40
CA PRO A 150 -3.71 -0.74 -10.22
C PRO A 150 -3.08 0.51 -10.84
N LYS A 151 -3.92 1.36 -11.42
CA LYS A 151 -3.46 2.51 -12.20
C LYS A 151 -2.59 3.47 -11.38
N THR A 152 -3.01 3.79 -10.16
CA THR A 152 -2.24 4.65 -9.25
C THR A 152 -0.88 4.06 -8.93
N ASP A 153 -0.80 2.74 -8.72
CA ASP A 153 0.45 2.05 -8.44
C ASP A 153 1.40 2.12 -9.64
N SER A 154 0.91 1.81 -10.85
CA SER A 154 1.74 1.77 -12.06
C SER A 154 2.17 3.16 -12.54
N GLU A 155 1.32 4.20 -12.35
CA GLU A 155 1.62 5.55 -12.79
C GLU A 155 2.69 6.24 -11.95
N GLN A 156 2.61 6.14 -10.61
CA GLN A 156 3.47 6.93 -9.74
C GLN A 156 4.04 6.17 -8.53
N ILE A 157 3.28 5.29 -7.88
CA ILE A 157 3.76 4.66 -6.64
C ILE A 157 5.01 3.81 -6.92
N TRP A 158 4.99 2.94 -7.94
CA TRP A 158 6.15 2.15 -8.32
C TRP A 158 7.34 2.99 -8.78
N PRO A 159 7.20 3.99 -9.71
CA PRO A 159 8.29 4.90 -10.06
C PRO A 159 8.94 5.57 -8.85
N TRP A 160 8.14 6.14 -7.94
CA TRP A 160 8.68 6.79 -6.75
C TRP A 160 9.27 5.80 -5.74
N PHE A 161 8.68 4.62 -5.56
CA PHE A 161 9.25 3.58 -4.72
C PHE A 161 10.67 3.22 -5.18
N TRP A 162 10.88 2.97 -6.48
CA TRP A 162 12.20 2.66 -7.02
C TRP A 162 13.20 3.80 -6.83
N GLN A 163 12.75 5.04 -7.04
CA GLN A 163 13.59 6.23 -6.88
C GLN A 163 14.02 6.46 -5.43
N HIS A 164 13.17 6.08 -4.46
CA HIS A 164 13.38 6.38 -3.04
C HIS A 164 13.73 5.16 -2.20
N ARG A 165 14.13 4.05 -2.80
CA ARG A 165 14.56 2.86 -2.03
C ARG A 165 15.68 3.21 -1.08
N GLY A 166 15.53 2.80 0.21
CA GLY A 166 16.45 3.16 1.28
C GLY A 166 16.39 4.62 1.73
N GLY A 167 15.58 5.45 1.07
CA GLY A 167 15.19 6.81 1.45
C GLY A 167 13.73 6.87 1.86
N PHE A 168 13.05 7.98 1.54
CA PHE A 168 11.63 8.17 1.88
C PHE A 168 10.94 9.11 0.90
N PHE A 169 9.64 8.88 0.65
CA PHE A 169 8.79 9.87 -0.01
C PHE A 169 7.41 9.93 0.65
N ALA A 170 6.79 11.11 0.60
CA ALA A 170 5.37 11.27 0.88
C ALA A 170 4.67 11.85 -0.34
N ALA A 171 3.50 11.32 -0.67
CA ALA A 171 2.75 11.73 -1.85
C ALA A 171 1.24 11.73 -1.61
N HIS A 172 0.55 12.60 -2.32
CA HIS A 172 -0.90 12.69 -2.36
C HIS A 172 -1.43 12.51 -3.77
N CYS A 173 -2.51 11.74 -3.90
CA CYS A 173 -3.25 11.54 -5.13
C CYS A 173 -4.69 11.99 -4.97
N HIS A 174 -5.16 12.85 -5.87
CA HIS A 174 -6.59 13.09 -6.07
C HIS A 174 -7.08 12.22 -7.23
N CYS A 175 -7.85 11.18 -6.90
CA CYS A 175 -8.45 10.28 -7.89
C CYS A 175 -9.77 10.86 -8.36
N HIS A 176 -9.85 11.26 -9.65
CA HIS A 176 -11.07 11.80 -10.24
C HIS A 176 -12.01 10.71 -10.74
N PRO A 177 -13.34 10.97 -10.73
CA PRO A 177 -14.32 9.99 -11.23
C PRO A 177 -14.16 9.59 -12.68
N ASP A 178 -13.53 10.44 -13.50
CA ASP A 178 -13.23 10.17 -14.92
C ASP A 178 -11.98 9.28 -15.12
N GLY A 179 -11.32 8.90 -14.01
CA GLY A 179 -10.12 8.07 -14.01
C GLY A 179 -8.82 8.85 -14.19
N HIS A 180 -8.86 10.18 -14.21
CA HIS A 180 -7.67 11.01 -14.09
C HIS A 180 -7.16 11.02 -12.65
N ASN A 181 -5.83 11.11 -12.47
CA ASN A 181 -5.19 11.17 -11.17
C ASN A 181 -4.25 12.37 -11.11
N ASP A 182 -4.50 13.28 -10.16
CA ASP A 182 -3.60 14.40 -9.87
C ASP A 182 -2.67 14.00 -8.74
N TRP A 183 -1.35 14.04 -9.00
CA TRP A 183 -0.34 13.65 -8.05
C TRP A 183 0.47 14.83 -7.53
N THR A 184 0.72 14.84 -6.23
CA THR A 184 1.64 15.75 -5.57
C THR A 184 2.67 14.95 -4.80
N LEU A 185 3.95 15.16 -5.09
CA LEU A 185 5.06 14.68 -4.27
C LEU A 185 5.28 15.71 -3.15
N GLU A 186 4.94 15.34 -1.90
CA GLU A 186 4.96 16.24 -0.74
C GLU A 186 6.31 16.24 -0.04
N GLU A 187 7.02 15.09 -0.02
CA GLU A 187 8.36 14.94 0.55
C GLU A 187 9.18 13.95 -0.28
N SER A 188 10.48 14.22 -0.41
CA SER A 188 11.43 13.39 -1.17
C SER A 188 12.80 13.37 -0.50
N ILE A 189 13.21 12.20 0.00
CA ILE A 189 14.51 11.94 0.60
C ILE A 189 15.16 10.77 -0.15
N ILE A 190 16.13 11.07 -1.00
CA ILE A 190 16.85 10.06 -1.79
C ILE A 190 18.09 9.61 -1.03
N ASN A 191 18.29 8.29 -0.92
CA ASN A 191 19.50 7.71 -0.34
C ASN A 191 20.60 7.58 -1.40
N LEU A 192 21.49 8.56 -1.48
CA LEU A 192 22.60 8.60 -2.43
C LEU A 192 23.62 7.44 -2.25
N LYS A 193 23.55 6.67 -1.16
CA LYS A 193 24.47 5.54 -0.93
C LYS A 193 24.13 4.29 -1.75
N SER A 194 22.96 4.21 -2.36
CA SER A 194 22.54 3.06 -3.18
C SER A 194 23.08 3.11 -4.63
N GLU A 195 23.60 4.23 -5.09
CA GLU A 195 24.11 4.39 -6.47
C GLU A 195 25.58 3.97 -6.67
N ILE A 196 26.31 3.67 -5.60
CA ILE A 196 27.72 3.26 -5.68
C ILE A 196 27.84 1.73 -5.53
N GLN A 197 27.37 1.00 -6.52
CA GLN A 197 27.90 -0.34 -6.80
C GLN A 197 29.01 -0.17 -7.87
N PRO A 198 30.29 -0.38 -7.53
CA PRO A 198 31.33 -0.38 -8.55
C PRO A 198 31.09 -1.57 -9.48
N HIS A 199 30.88 -1.28 -10.76
CA HIS A 199 31.00 -2.29 -11.81
C HIS A 199 32.34 -3.00 -11.63
N GLY A 200 32.27 -4.32 -11.39
CA GLY A 200 33.43 -5.16 -11.19
C GLY A 200 34.44 -4.94 -12.28
N ARG A 201 35.69 -4.58 -11.88
CA ARG A 201 36.83 -4.74 -12.72
C ARG A 201 36.96 -6.21 -13.11
N THR A 202 36.78 -6.49 -14.37
CA THR A 202 37.37 -7.67 -15.02
C THR A 202 38.84 -7.37 -15.17
N ASP A 203 39.66 -7.88 -14.26
CA ASP A 203 41.09 -8.00 -14.48
C ASP A 203 41.33 -9.41 -15.06
N HIS A 204 42.15 -9.38 -16.13
CA HIS A 204 42.59 -10.51 -16.98
C HIS A 204 43.31 -11.64 -16.23
#